data_b9cc90c78fb289f019252ab0738b10d2
#
_entry.id   b9cc90c78fb289f019252ab0738b10d2
#
_cell.length_a   1.000
_cell.length_b   1.000
_cell.length_c   1.000
_cell.angle_alpha   90.00
_cell.angle_beta   90.00
_cell.angle_gamma   90.00
#
_symmetry.space_group_name_H-M   'P 1'
#
loop_
_entity.id
_entity.type
_entity.pdbx_description
1 polymer ?
#
loop_
_entity_poly.entity_id
_entity_poly.type
_entity_poly.pdbx_seq_one_letter_code
_entity_poly.pdbx_strand_id
1 'polypeptide(L)'
;MGTRLAHTVYGIRLTVEGRPLENERRIDAELIERARGGEIVAYEELVRRYQDVAVRTAHLFAPDGDAEDATQEAFVKAHAALARFRIDAPFRPWLLRIVANEARNRRRSATRRIGLALRVVEDRRPDDAAPSPESAVLAGERRSELLRALNGLRDEDREVIAVRYFLDLSEAEAATTLGIPRGTVKSRLSRALGRLRERMAADGVER
;
A
#
# COMPACT_ATOMS: atom_id res chain seq x y z
N MET A 1 14.10 -25.05 -7.75
CA MET A 1 12.97 -25.47 -6.91
C MET A 1 12.83 -24.46 -5.77
N GLY A 2 11.95 -23.47 -5.90
CA GLY A 2 11.72 -22.40 -4.91
C GLY A 2 10.44 -22.71 -4.14
N THR A 3 10.59 -22.95 -2.86
CA THR A 3 9.53 -23.31 -1.92
C THR A 3 8.53 -22.16 -1.78
N ARG A 4 7.29 -22.39 -2.20
CA ARG A 4 6.15 -21.51 -1.96
C ARG A 4 5.76 -21.63 -0.48
N LEU A 5 6.01 -20.59 0.30
CA LEU A 5 5.45 -20.47 1.64
C LEU A 5 4.09 -19.77 1.54
N ALA A 6 3.04 -20.54 1.47
CA ALA A 6 1.68 -20.05 1.67
C ALA A 6 1.46 -19.85 3.17
N HIS A 7 1.41 -18.60 3.62
CA HIS A 7 0.98 -18.29 4.97
C HIS A 7 -0.52 -18.04 4.97
N THR A 8 -1.26 -18.95 5.58
CA THR A 8 -2.68 -18.76 5.85
C THR A 8 -2.81 -18.07 7.22
N VAL A 9 -3.22 -16.80 7.22
CA VAL A 9 -3.56 -16.08 8.44
C VAL A 9 -5.10 -15.98 8.48
N TYR A 10 -5.73 -16.63 9.44
CA TYR A 10 -7.19 -16.60 9.69
C TYR A 10 -8.07 -16.98 8.47
N GLY A 11 -7.68 -18.00 7.70
CA GLY A 11 -8.49 -18.51 6.59
C GLY A 11 -8.48 -17.67 5.32
N ILE A 12 -7.77 -16.56 5.31
CA ILE A 12 -7.55 -15.74 4.11
C ILE A 12 -6.31 -16.27 3.40
N ARG A 13 -6.51 -16.88 2.23
CA ARG A 13 -5.42 -17.35 1.37
C ARG A 13 -4.82 -16.12 0.69
N LEU A 14 -3.74 -15.59 1.28
CA LEU A 14 -2.94 -14.56 0.65
C LEU A 14 -2.04 -15.26 -0.38
N THR A 15 -2.40 -15.16 -1.64
CA THR A 15 -1.62 -15.73 -2.74
C THR A 15 -0.40 -14.85 -2.94
N VAL A 16 0.78 -15.38 -2.62
CA VAL A 16 2.06 -14.75 -2.94
C VAL A 16 2.36 -15.06 -4.40
N GLU A 17 1.82 -14.25 -5.30
CA GLU A 17 2.23 -14.24 -6.70
C GLU A 17 3.19 -13.07 -6.93
N GLY A 18 4.42 -13.43 -7.24
CA GLY A 18 5.22 -12.67 -8.16
C GLY A 18 6.33 -11.80 -7.62
N ARG A 19 7.50 -12.37 -7.70
CA ARG A 19 8.66 -11.57 -8.07
C ARG A 19 8.41 -10.97 -9.45
N PRO A 20 8.71 -9.68 -9.71
CA PRO A 20 8.88 -9.20 -11.07
C PRO A 20 9.89 -10.13 -11.74
N LEU A 21 9.45 -10.82 -12.77
CA LEU A 21 10.32 -11.68 -13.55
C LEU A 21 11.44 -10.78 -14.10
N GLU A 22 12.61 -11.32 -14.30
CA GLU A 22 13.76 -10.62 -14.91
C GLU A 22 13.34 -9.91 -16.22
N ASN A 23 12.38 -10.50 -16.91
CA ASN A 23 11.75 -9.95 -18.10
C ASN A 23 10.97 -8.64 -17.82
N GLU A 24 10.25 -8.52 -16.72
CA GLU A 24 9.53 -7.28 -16.37
C GLU A 24 10.50 -6.13 -16.10
N ARG A 25 11.59 -6.41 -15.38
CA ARG A 25 12.65 -5.42 -15.14
C ARG A 25 13.30 -4.93 -16.42
N ARG A 26 13.53 -5.86 -17.38
CA ARG A 26 14.10 -5.51 -18.68
C ARG A 26 13.15 -4.63 -19.48
N ILE A 27 11.86 -4.96 -19.50
CA ILE A 27 10.84 -4.15 -20.18
C ILE A 27 10.74 -2.76 -19.52
N ASP A 28 10.72 -2.69 -18.19
CA ASP A 28 10.69 -1.42 -17.48
C ASP A 28 11.92 -0.56 -17.81
N ALA A 29 13.11 -1.15 -17.82
CA ALA A 29 14.35 -0.45 -18.17
C ALA A 29 14.30 0.12 -19.59
N GLU A 30 13.82 -0.65 -20.55
CA GLU A 30 13.66 -0.20 -21.93
C GLU A 30 12.65 0.96 -22.04
N LEU A 31 11.49 0.86 -21.41
CA LEU A 31 10.50 1.91 -21.37
C LEU A 31 11.03 3.20 -20.71
N ILE A 32 11.79 3.04 -19.62
CA ILE A 32 12.40 4.18 -18.91
C ILE A 32 13.40 4.91 -19.80
N GLU A 33 14.27 4.19 -20.51
CA GLU A 33 15.25 4.82 -21.40
C GLU A 33 14.57 5.58 -22.56
N ARG A 34 13.53 4.99 -23.15
CA ARG A 34 12.74 5.66 -24.20
C ARG A 34 12.02 6.90 -23.66
N ALA A 35 11.40 6.79 -22.48
CA ALA A 35 10.74 7.93 -21.82
C ALA A 35 11.73 9.05 -21.47
N ARG A 36 12.95 8.73 -21.06
CA ARG A 36 14.05 9.72 -20.85
C ARG A 36 14.43 10.41 -22.16
N GLY A 37 14.35 9.69 -23.26
CA GLY A 37 14.56 10.23 -24.61
C GLY A 37 13.43 11.14 -25.11
N GLY A 38 12.39 11.37 -24.30
CA GLY A 38 11.25 12.22 -24.63
C GLY A 38 10.08 11.48 -25.29
N GLU A 39 10.12 10.16 -25.37
CA GLU A 39 9.01 9.37 -25.92
C GLU A 39 7.88 9.23 -24.90
N ILE A 40 6.85 10.07 -25.03
CA ILE A 40 5.70 10.12 -24.12
C ILE A 40 4.97 8.78 -24.06
N VAL A 41 4.80 8.08 -25.18
CA VAL A 41 4.11 6.78 -25.26
C VAL A 41 4.78 5.71 -24.39
N ALA A 42 6.11 5.75 -24.25
CA ALA A 42 6.83 4.85 -23.37
C ALA A 42 6.51 5.12 -21.88
N TYR A 43 6.34 6.39 -21.51
CA TYR A 43 5.90 6.72 -20.15
C TYR A 43 4.43 6.36 -19.90
N GLU A 44 3.55 6.56 -20.85
CA GLU A 44 2.15 6.13 -20.77
C GLU A 44 2.03 4.61 -20.55
N GLU A 45 2.91 3.83 -21.18
CA GLU A 45 2.97 2.38 -20.94
C GLU A 45 3.36 2.05 -19.50
N LEU A 46 4.35 2.76 -18.92
CA LEU A 46 4.69 2.62 -17.51
C LEU A 46 3.51 2.99 -16.59
N VAL A 47 2.80 4.07 -16.90
CA VAL A 47 1.59 4.46 -16.16
C VAL A 47 0.56 3.34 -16.21
N ARG A 48 0.22 2.82 -17.40
CA ARG A 48 -0.77 1.76 -17.58
C ARG A 48 -0.42 0.48 -16.83
N ARG A 49 0.87 0.12 -16.80
CA ARG A 49 1.34 -1.08 -16.09
C ARG A 49 1.23 -0.97 -14.57
N TYR A 50 1.39 0.23 -14.03
CA TYR A 50 1.52 0.45 -12.60
C TYR A 50 0.36 1.19 -11.94
N GLN A 51 -0.61 1.75 -12.70
CA GLN A 51 -1.71 2.54 -12.16
C GLN A 51 -2.53 1.78 -11.10
N ASP A 52 -2.87 0.51 -11.33
CA ASP A 52 -3.70 -0.26 -10.40
C ASP A 52 -3.00 -0.50 -9.06
N VAL A 53 -1.71 -0.82 -9.08
CA VAL A 53 -0.95 -1.00 -7.84
C VAL A 53 -0.65 0.34 -7.18
N ALA A 54 -0.49 1.41 -7.93
CA ALA A 54 -0.31 2.76 -7.42
C ALA A 54 -1.58 3.26 -6.70
N VAL A 55 -2.75 3.12 -7.31
CA VAL A 55 -4.04 3.48 -6.67
C VAL A 55 -4.27 2.65 -5.40
N ARG A 56 -4.07 1.33 -5.45
CA ARG A 56 -4.16 0.48 -4.25
C ARG A 56 -3.20 0.92 -3.15
N THR A 57 -1.98 1.31 -3.52
CA THR A 57 -1.01 1.83 -2.57
C THR A 57 -1.50 3.13 -1.95
N ALA A 58 -1.99 4.06 -2.74
CA ALA A 58 -2.52 5.32 -2.23
C ALA A 58 -3.66 5.10 -1.23
N HIS A 59 -4.62 4.22 -1.52
CA HIS A 59 -5.69 3.84 -0.58
C HIS A 59 -5.17 3.23 0.72
N LEU A 60 -4.14 2.37 0.66
CA LEU A 60 -3.57 1.75 1.86
C LEU A 60 -2.86 2.77 2.78
N PHE A 61 -2.31 3.84 2.21
CA PHE A 61 -1.59 4.88 2.95
C PHE A 61 -2.44 6.09 3.34
N ALA A 62 -3.56 6.29 2.65
CA ALA A 62 -4.54 7.34 2.93
C ALA A 62 -5.96 6.82 2.65
N PRO A 63 -6.54 5.99 3.54
CA PRO A 63 -7.85 5.38 3.33
C PRO A 63 -8.98 6.41 3.18
N ASP A 64 -8.87 7.54 3.89
CA ASP A 64 -9.87 8.62 3.90
C ASP A 64 -9.51 9.76 2.94
N GLY A 65 -8.57 9.55 2.02
CA GLY A 65 -8.02 10.58 1.14
C GLY A 65 -8.33 10.35 -0.33
N ASP A 66 -8.04 11.37 -1.14
CA ASP A 66 -8.14 11.34 -2.60
C ASP A 66 -7.01 10.47 -3.18
N ALA A 67 -7.21 9.15 -3.21
CA ALA A 67 -6.19 8.20 -3.65
C ALA A 67 -5.84 8.36 -5.13
N GLU A 68 -6.85 8.65 -5.95
CA GLU A 68 -6.69 8.93 -7.38
C GLU A 68 -5.81 10.16 -7.60
N ASP A 69 -6.11 11.25 -6.92
CA ASP A 69 -5.33 12.49 -6.98
C ASP A 69 -3.89 12.30 -6.48
N ALA A 70 -3.73 11.54 -5.38
CA ALA A 70 -2.39 11.20 -4.87
C ALA A 70 -1.60 10.39 -5.90
N THR A 71 -2.28 9.50 -6.61
CA THR A 71 -1.68 8.67 -7.66
C THR A 71 -1.30 9.50 -8.88
N GLN A 72 -2.17 10.39 -9.35
CA GLN A 72 -1.87 11.27 -10.47
C GLN A 72 -0.65 12.15 -10.17
N GLU A 73 -0.65 12.82 -9.01
CA GLU A 73 0.48 13.66 -8.58
C GLU A 73 1.77 12.85 -8.44
N ALA A 74 1.67 11.61 -7.95
CA ALA A 74 2.81 10.72 -7.85
C ALA A 74 3.40 10.36 -9.22
N PHE A 75 2.58 10.11 -10.24
CA PHE A 75 3.06 9.87 -11.59
C PHE A 75 3.70 11.12 -12.21
N VAL A 76 3.15 12.31 -11.99
CA VAL A 76 3.78 13.56 -12.41
C VAL A 76 5.17 13.72 -11.78
N LYS A 77 5.28 13.48 -10.47
CA LYS A 77 6.56 13.53 -9.75
C LYS A 77 7.54 12.44 -10.20
N ALA A 78 7.03 11.24 -10.48
CA ALA A 78 7.83 10.14 -11.00
C ALA A 78 8.41 10.49 -12.39
N HIS A 79 7.60 11.07 -13.28
CA HIS A 79 8.07 11.55 -14.58
C HIS A 79 9.20 12.58 -14.43
N ALA A 80 9.00 13.60 -13.61
CA ALA A 80 10.01 14.62 -13.36
C ALA A 80 11.30 14.07 -12.72
N ALA A 81 11.19 13.01 -11.93
CA ALA A 81 12.33 12.35 -11.27
C ALA A 81 12.97 11.24 -12.12
N LEU A 82 12.37 10.86 -13.26
CA LEU A 82 12.77 9.71 -14.06
C LEU A 82 14.22 9.84 -14.58
N ALA A 83 14.64 11.04 -14.93
CA ALA A 83 16.02 11.33 -15.38
C ALA A 83 17.09 10.95 -14.32
N ARG A 84 16.73 10.96 -13.03
CA ARG A 84 17.62 10.62 -11.90
C ARG A 84 17.40 9.20 -11.38
N PHE A 85 16.44 8.47 -11.93
CA PHE A 85 16.19 7.10 -11.52
C PHE A 85 17.36 6.20 -11.95
N ARG A 86 17.80 5.32 -11.06
CA ARG A 86 18.87 4.35 -11.37
C ARG A 86 18.26 3.17 -12.11
N ILE A 87 18.67 2.94 -13.33
CA ILE A 87 18.12 1.90 -14.22
C ILE A 87 18.33 0.47 -13.71
N ASP A 88 19.35 0.26 -12.89
CA ASP A 88 19.65 -1.03 -12.23
C ASP A 88 18.73 -1.31 -11.01
N ALA A 89 18.02 -0.30 -10.52
CA ALA A 89 17.07 -0.45 -9.43
C ALA A 89 15.68 -0.92 -9.94
N PRO A 90 14.92 -1.67 -9.14
CA PRO A 90 13.56 -2.04 -9.54
C PRO A 90 12.64 -0.80 -9.54
N PHE A 91 11.94 -0.58 -10.67
CA PHE A 91 11.09 0.59 -10.86
C PHE A 91 9.87 0.58 -9.94
N ARG A 92 9.18 -0.56 -9.81
CA ARG A 92 7.96 -0.70 -8.99
C ARG A 92 8.12 -0.16 -7.57
N PRO A 93 9.05 -0.62 -6.72
CA PRO A 93 9.17 -0.11 -5.34
C PRO A 93 9.62 1.35 -5.27
N TRP A 94 10.37 1.85 -6.27
CA TRP A 94 10.71 3.26 -6.36
C TRP A 94 9.47 4.12 -6.64
N LEU A 95 8.63 3.74 -7.60
CA LEU A 95 7.37 4.41 -7.89
C LEU A 95 6.44 4.37 -6.66
N LEU A 96 6.26 3.18 -6.04
CA LEU A 96 5.38 3.02 -4.89
C LEU A 96 5.84 3.84 -3.67
N ARG A 97 7.13 4.13 -3.55
CA ARG A 97 7.64 5.07 -2.55
C ARG A 97 7.13 6.50 -2.81
N ILE A 98 7.11 6.94 -4.06
CA ILE A 98 6.58 8.26 -4.43
C ILE A 98 5.09 8.33 -4.12
N VAL A 99 4.33 7.31 -4.52
CA VAL A 99 2.89 7.20 -4.24
C VAL A 99 2.61 7.22 -2.73
N ALA A 100 3.32 6.39 -1.95
CA ALA A 100 3.15 6.33 -0.50
C ALA A 100 3.43 7.67 0.17
N ASN A 101 4.47 8.38 -0.28
CA ASN A 101 4.81 9.70 0.25
C ASN A 101 3.72 10.72 -0.08
N GLU A 102 3.19 10.70 -1.31
CA GLU A 102 2.13 11.61 -1.72
C GLU A 102 0.84 11.37 -0.95
N ALA A 103 0.44 10.10 -0.81
CA ALA A 103 -0.72 9.71 -0.01
C ALA A 103 -0.59 10.16 1.46
N ARG A 104 0.58 9.93 2.09
CA ARG A 104 0.85 10.42 3.46
C ARG A 104 0.75 11.94 3.56
N ASN A 105 1.29 12.68 2.58
CA ASN A 105 1.26 14.14 2.57
C ASN A 105 -0.18 14.66 2.50
N ARG A 106 -1.01 14.08 1.63
CA ARG A 106 -2.44 14.43 1.52
C ARG A 106 -3.20 14.12 2.80
N ARG A 107 -3.01 12.94 3.38
CA ARG A 107 -3.62 12.57 4.66
C ARG A 107 -3.24 13.56 5.77
N ARG A 108 -1.97 13.91 5.92
CA ARG A 108 -1.52 14.91 6.91
C ARG A 108 -2.13 16.29 6.66
N SER A 109 -2.32 16.67 5.40
CA SER A 109 -2.94 17.94 5.03
C SER A 109 -4.44 17.93 5.33
N ALA A 110 -5.14 16.83 5.06
CA ALA A 110 -6.55 16.64 5.42
C ALA A 110 -6.75 16.71 6.94
N THR A 111 -5.96 15.96 7.71
CA THR A 111 -6.01 15.99 9.18
C THR A 111 -5.76 17.39 9.74
N ARG A 112 -4.82 18.15 9.17
CA ARG A 112 -4.58 19.54 9.58
C ARG A 112 -5.76 20.47 9.25
N ARG A 113 -6.39 20.31 8.07
CA ARG A 113 -7.59 21.09 7.70
C ARG A 113 -8.77 20.76 8.62
N ILE A 114 -9.00 19.47 8.90
CA ILE A 114 -10.03 19.01 9.83
C ILE A 114 -9.72 19.53 11.25
N GLY A 115 -8.49 19.45 11.73
CA GLY A 115 -8.08 20.01 13.02
C GLY A 115 -8.23 21.53 13.11
N LEU A 116 -8.13 22.27 12.02
CA LEU A 116 -8.44 23.69 11.93
C LEU A 116 -9.96 23.94 11.88
N ALA A 117 -10.72 23.06 11.19
CA ALA A 117 -12.16 23.13 11.06
C ALA A 117 -12.90 22.60 12.30
N LEU A 118 -12.35 21.59 13.00
CA LEU A 118 -12.92 21.01 14.24
C LEU A 118 -12.82 21.95 15.46
N ARG A 119 -12.17 23.08 15.33
CA ARG A 119 -12.43 24.20 16.29
C ARG A 119 -13.85 24.78 16.14
N VAL A 120 -14.64 24.32 15.19
CA VAL A 120 -15.97 24.87 14.85
C VAL A 120 -17.10 23.83 14.82
N VAL A 121 -16.86 22.54 14.57
CA VAL A 121 -17.94 21.52 14.48
C VAL A 121 -17.47 20.13 14.88
N GLU A 122 -18.18 19.54 15.85
CA GLU A 122 -18.13 18.11 16.18
C GLU A 122 -18.96 17.28 15.20
N ASP A 123 -18.46 16.07 14.95
CA ASP A 123 -19.17 14.86 14.50
C ASP A 123 -19.47 14.64 13.02
N ARG A 124 -18.71 13.69 12.41
CA ARG A 124 -19.25 12.75 11.39
C ARG A 124 -18.37 11.50 11.28
N ARG A 125 -18.93 10.35 11.65
CA ARG A 125 -18.42 9.01 11.32
C ARG A 125 -18.89 8.64 9.92
N PRO A 126 -18.06 8.02 9.06
CA PRO A 126 -18.53 7.42 7.81
C PRO A 126 -19.26 6.12 8.08
N ASP A 127 -20.39 5.95 7.42
CA ASP A 127 -21.25 4.77 7.44
C ASP A 127 -20.79 3.77 6.39
N ASP A 128 -20.56 2.51 6.79
CA ASP A 128 -20.18 1.41 5.87
C ASP A 128 -21.45 0.67 5.42
N ALA A 129 -21.75 0.71 4.14
CA ALA A 129 -22.83 -0.05 3.53
C ALA A 129 -22.40 -1.51 3.30
N ALA A 130 -23.23 -2.45 3.79
CA ALA A 130 -23.04 -3.89 3.71
C ALA A 130 -23.71 -4.52 2.48
N PRO A 131 -23.25 -5.67 1.98
CA PRO A 131 -24.05 -6.62 1.25
C PRO A 131 -24.13 -8.00 1.93
N SER A 132 -25.30 -8.61 1.89
CA SER A 132 -25.73 -9.91 2.42
C SER A 132 -25.59 -11.02 1.35
N PRO A 133 -25.46 -12.32 1.60
CA PRO A 133 -26.12 -13.23 2.56
C PRO A 133 -25.22 -14.29 3.25
N GLU A 134 -25.75 -15.12 4.10
CA GLU A 134 -25.26 -15.87 5.26
C GLU A 134 -23.85 -16.55 5.27
N SER A 135 -23.33 -17.13 4.20
CA SER A 135 -21.92 -17.58 4.16
C SER A 135 -20.94 -16.44 3.85
N ALA A 136 -21.43 -15.41 3.16
CA ALA A 136 -20.75 -14.12 2.98
C ALA A 136 -20.75 -13.28 4.27
N VAL A 137 -21.73 -13.47 5.17
CA VAL A 137 -21.84 -12.78 6.46
C VAL A 137 -20.67 -13.13 7.38
N LEU A 138 -20.39 -14.43 7.61
CA LEU A 138 -19.25 -14.86 8.45
C LEU A 138 -17.88 -14.47 7.86
N ALA A 139 -17.74 -14.50 6.53
CA ALA A 139 -16.54 -14.01 5.86
C ALA A 139 -16.47 -12.47 5.91
N GLY A 140 -17.61 -11.79 5.81
CA GLY A 140 -17.76 -10.35 5.94
C GLY A 140 -17.47 -9.85 7.36
N GLU A 141 -17.98 -10.54 8.38
CA GLU A 141 -17.73 -10.20 9.79
C GLU A 141 -16.24 -10.32 10.13
N ARG A 142 -15.59 -11.44 9.76
CA ARG A 142 -14.15 -11.63 9.95
C ARG A 142 -13.31 -10.59 9.18
N ARG A 143 -13.76 -10.22 7.98
CA ARG A 143 -13.11 -9.17 7.19
C ARG A 143 -13.26 -7.81 7.85
N SER A 144 -14.44 -7.47 8.32
CA SER A 144 -14.71 -6.22 9.04
C SER A 144 -13.94 -6.13 10.35
N GLU A 145 -13.84 -7.24 11.08
CA GLU A 145 -13.05 -7.36 12.30
C GLU A 145 -11.55 -7.15 12.02
N LEU A 146 -11.00 -7.80 10.99
CA LEU A 146 -9.61 -7.59 10.57
C LEU A 146 -9.35 -6.14 10.15
N LEU A 147 -10.26 -5.52 9.39
CA LEU A 147 -10.11 -4.13 8.96
C LEU A 147 -10.18 -3.16 10.15
N ARG A 148 -11.07 -3.39 11.12
CA ARG A 148 -11.12 -2.61 12.37
C ARG A 148 -9.81 -2.75 13.17
N ALA A 149 -9.32 -3.98 13.34
CA ALA A 149 -8.07 -4.24 14.04
C ALA A 149 -6.86 -3.59 13.34
N LEU A 150 -6.80 -3.63 11.99
CA LEU A 150 -5.78 -2.96 11.19
C LEU A 150 -5.86 -1.43 11.33
N ASN A 151 -7.06 -0.86 11.26
CA ASN A 151 -7.28 0.58 11.39
C ASN A 151 -6.92 1.09 12.80
N GLY A 152 -7.03 0.25 13.81
CA GLY A 152 -6.59 0.55 15.16
C GLY A 152 -5.08 0.48 15.40
N LEU A 153 -4.28 0.00 14.44
CA LEU A 153 -2.82 0.02 14.53
C LEU A 153 -2.28 1.44 14.27
N ARG A 154 -1.06 1.69 14.76
CA ARG A 154 -0.31 2.87 14.35
C ARG A 154 -0.01 2.81 12.85
N ASP A 155 0.06 3.95 12.21
CA ASP A 155 0.30 4.07 10.77
C ASP A 155 1.48 3.23 10.28
N GLU A 156 2.63 3.32 10.98
CA GLU A 156 3.82 2.60 10.56
C GLU A 156 3.68 1.07 10.67
N ASP A 157 2.88 0.58 11.61
CA ASP A 157 2.59 -0.85 11.77
C ASP A 157 1.61 -1.32 10.68
N ARG A 158 0.59 -0.51 10.38
CA ARG A 158 -0.35 -0.78 9.29
C ARG A 158 0.34 -0.76 7.93
N GLU A 159 1.18 0.23 7.67
CA GLU A 159 1.91 0.39 6.42
C GLU A 159 2.85 -0.79 6.14
N VAL A 160 3.60 -1.28 7.14
CA VAL A 160 4.48 -2.43 6.93
C VAL A 160 3.72 -3.72 6.65
N ILE A 161 2.55 -3.91 7.28
CA ILE A 161 1.65 -5.02 6.95
C ILE A 161 1.12 -4.86 5.52
N ALA A 162 0.67 -3.65 5.16
CA ALA A 162 0.13 -3.34 3.85
C ALA A 162 1.11 -3.67 2.72
N VAL A 163 2.34 -3.18 2.79
CA VAL A 163 3.34 -3.41 1.72
C VAL A 163 3.75 -4.88 1.62
N ARG A 164 3.74 -5.63 2.74
CA ARG A 164 4.17 -7.03 2.76
C ARG A 164 3.07 -8.00 2.34
N TYR A 165 1.81 -7.75 2.70
CA TYR A 165 0.71 -8.69 2.50
C TYR A 165 -0.31 -8.26 1.43
N PHE A 166 -0.55 -6.96 1.27
CA PHE A 166 -1.51 -6.47 0.27
C PHE A 166 -0.84 -6.07 -1.06
N LEU A 167 0.40 -5.61 -1.02
CA LEU A 167 1.18 -5.28 -2.22
C LEU A 167 2.19 -6.36 -2.60
N ASP A 168 2.32 -7.40 -1.77
CA ASP A 168 3.22 -8.55 -1.97
C ASP A 168 4.67 -8.15 -2.28
N LEU A 169 5.17 -7.14 -1.57
CA LEU A 169 6.55 -6.70 -1.74
C LEU A 169 7.51 -7.58 -0.92
N SER A 170 8.66 -7.93 -1.50
CA SER A 170 9.77 -8.52 -0.75
C SER A 170 10.26 -7.58 0.36
N GLU A 171 11.03 -8.07 1.33
CA GLU A 171 11.60 -7.20 2.38
C GLU A 171 12.46 -6.06 1.80
N ALA A 172 13.17 -6.31 0.71
CA ALA A 172 14.00 -5.30 0.05
C ALA A 172 13.14 -4.24 -0.64
N GLU A 173 12.10 -4.65 -1.35
CA GLU A 173 11.15 -3.73 -2.00
C GLU A 173 10.35 -2.93 -0.98
N ALA A 174 9.88 -3.58 0.10
CA ALA A 174 9.21 -2.90 1.22
C ALA A 174 10.11 -1.86 1.89
N ALA A 175 11.40 -2.16 2.07
CA ALA A 175 12.39 -1.22 2.58
C ALA A 175 12.51 0.02 1.69
N THR A 176 12.59 -0.19 0.36
CA THR A 176 12.61 0.89 -0.62
C THR A 176 11.33 1.71 -0.58
N THR A 177 10.16 1.06 -0.62
CA THR A 177 8.84 1.71 -0.62
C THR A 177 8.59 2.52 0.64
N LEU A 178 8.91 1.95 1.82
CA LEU A 178 8.71 2.63 3.10
C LEU A 178 9.82 3.65 3.43
N GLY A 179 10.96 3.59 2.75
CA GLY A 179 12.11 4.44 3.01
C GLY A 179 12.82 4.13 4.34
N ILE A 180 12.83 2.86 4.77
CA ILE A 180 13.43 2.40 6.02
C ILE A 180 14.43 1.27 5.76
N PRO A 181 15.40 1.01 6.67
CA PRO A 181 16.32 -0.11 6.53
C PRO A 181 15.61 -1.47 6.50
N ARG A 182 16.15 -2.41 5.73
CA ARG A 182 15.60 -3.77 5.57
C ARG A 182 15.42 -4.50 6.92
N GLY A 183 16.40 -4.40 7.83
CA GLY A 183 16.27 -4.97 9.18
C GLY A 183 15.11 -4.37 9.99
N THR A 184 14.82 -3.08 9.75
CA THR A 184 13.67 -2.39 10.37
C THR A 184 12.34 -2.91 9.83
N VAL A 185 12.25 -3.26 8.52
CA VAL A 185 11.04 -3.89 7.95
C VAL A 185 10.72 -5.18 8.70
N LYS A 186 11.70 -6.08 8.84
CA LYS A 186 11.52 -7.37 9.54
C LYS A 186 11.07 -7.20 10.98
N SER A 187 11.78 -6.38 11.76
CA SER A 187 11.47 -6.18 13.17
C SER A 187 10.15 -5.44 13.40
N ARG A 188 9.82 -4.47 12.54
CA ARG A 188 8.55 -3.74 12.59
C ARG A 188 7.39 -4.65 12.21
N LEU A 189 7.52 -5.45 11.15
CA LEU A 189 6.50 -6.40 10.73
C LEU A 189 6.17 -7.41 11.84
N SER A 190 7.19 -7.99 12.47
CA SER A 190 7.00 -8.94 13.58
C SER A 190 6.20 -8.32 14.73
N ARG A 191 6.55 -7.09 15.14
CA ARG A 191 5.83 -6.36 16.19
C ARG A 191 4.42 -5.95 15.78
N ALA A 192 4.24 -5.51 14.54
CA ALA A 192 2.95 -5.13 14.00
C ALA A 192 1.97 -6.30 13.96
N LEU A 193 2.43 -7.49 13.54
CA LEU A 193 1.63 -8.72 13.57
C LEU A 193 1.28 -9.17 14.98
N GLY A 194 2.18 -8.98 15.96
CA GLY A 194 1.90 -9.20 17.38
C GLY A 194 0.74 -8.34 17.86
N ARG A 195 0.83 -7.02 17.66
CA ARG A 195 -0.23 -6.07 18.03
C ARG A 195 -1.56 -6.33 17.32
N LEU A 196 -1.51 -6.73 16.05
CA LEU A 196 -2.72 -7.12 15.31
C LEU A 196 -3.42 -8.31 15.95
N ARG A 197 -2.67 -9.36 16.34
CA ARG A 197 -3.23 -10.52 17.03
C ARG A 197 -3.84 -10.16 18.39
N GLU A 198 -3.15 -9.32 19.16
CA GLU A 198 -3.63 -8.85 20.47
C GLU A 198 -4.97 -8.10 20.31
N ARG A 199 -5.10 -7.23 19.32
CA ARG A 199 -6.35 -6.50 19.04
C ARG A 199 -7.48 -7.42 18.61
N MET A 200 -7.22 -8.34 17.69
CA MET A 200 -8.22 -9.31 17.24
C MET A 200 -8.68 -10.24 18.38
N ALA A 201 -7.79 -10.60 19.31
CA ALA A 201 -8.14 -11.36 20.49
C ALA A 201 -9.01 -10.56 21.47
N ALA A 202 -8.73 -9.27 21.65
CA ALA A 202 -9.54 -8.39 22.51
C ALA A 202 -10.96 -8.18 21.92
N ASP A 203 -11.07 -7.93 20.62
CA ASP A 203 -12.35 -7.77 19.93
C ASP A 203 -13.19 -9.09 19.93
N GLY A 204 -12.54 -10.25 19.99
CA GLY A 204 -13.19 -11.58 20.05
C GLY A 204 -13.65 -11.98 21.46
N VAL A 205 -13.14 -11.38 22.51
CA VAL A 205 -13.52 -11.66 23.92
C VAL A 205 -14.75 -10.84 24.35
N GLU A 206 -15.07 -9.74 23.67
CA GLU A 206 -16.25 -8.92 23.95
C GLU A 206 -17.56 -9.44 23.33
N ARG A 207 -17.54 -10.63 22.70
CA ARG A 207 -18.71 -11.34 22.17
C ARG A 207 -18.95 -12.64 22.95
#